data_e179dc0e66f92a11f6881e21c063a6b4
#
_entry.id   e179dc0e66f92a11f6881e21c063a6b4
#
_cell.length_a   1.000
_cell.length_b   1.000
_cell.length_c   1.000
_cell.angle_alpha   90.00
_cell.angle_beta   90.00
_cell.angle_gamma   90.00
#
_symmetry.space_group_name_H-M   'P 1'
#
loop_
_entity.id
_entity.type
_entity.pdbx_description
1 polymer ?
#
loop_
_entity_poly.entity_id
_entity_poly.type
_entity_poly.pdbx_seq_one_letter_code
_entity_poly.pdbx_strand_id
1 'polypeptide(L)'
;MKQIISIGGGGFGRSLGELRIERYIVNQSKSKNPKICFIPTATGDDNGYINNFYRAFNSLSCIPSDISFFKRTIDLKKHILEQDIIFVGGGNTKSMLAVWREWGLDVILKEAYEKGIIMSGVSAGAICWFEQGITDSWSHDLAIMDCLGFVKGTCCPHYDEEPNRRPFVSHALKNKNIDSCISIEGFNALHLVDGSPKYSVAFKESNDSYNVVLKNGEVSEDQIDGLMKIKV
;
A
#
# COMPACT_ATOMS: atom_id res chain seq x y z
N MET A 1 7.79 -15.64 -7.74
CA MET A 1 7.37 -14.29 -8.16
C MET A 1 6.72 -13.63 -6.96
N LYS A 2 7.31 -12.56 -6.49
CA LYS A 2 6.83 -11.77 -5.35
C LYS A 2 6.09 -10.54 -5.89
N GLN A 3 4.93 -10.20 -5.32
CA GLN A 3 4.10 -9.09 -5.81
C GLN A 3 3.75 -8.14 -4.67
N ILE A 4 3.80 -6.84 -4.96
CA ILE A 4 3.30 -5.77 -4.09
C ILE A 4 2.41 -4.84 -4.92
N ILE A 5 1.21 -4.52 -4.43
CA ILE A 5 0.28 -3.59 -5.06
C ILE A 5 0.06 -2.42 -4.12
N SER A 6 0.81 -1.34 -4.35
CA SER A 6 0.78 -0.11 -3.54
C SER A 6 -0.20 0.88 -4.13
N ILE A 7 -1.27 1.23 -3.39
CA ILE A 7 -2.39 2.04 -3.87
C ILE A 7 -2.30 3.44 -3.24
N GLY A 8 -2.26 4.48 -4.07
CA GLY A 8 -2.12 5.87 -3.61
C GLY A 8 -3.31 6.36 -2.79
N GLY A 9 -4.51 5.94 -3.14
CA GLY A 9 -5.76 6.30 -2.45
C GLY A 9 -6.97 5.63 -3.10
N GLY A 10 -8.13 5.67 -2.44
CA GLY A 10 -9.38 5.08 -2.94
C GLY A 10 -9.75 3.74 -2.31
N GLY A 11 -10.57 2.96 -3.01
CA GLY A 11 -11.04 1.65 -2.57
C GLY A 11 -12.18 1.67 -1.54
N PHE A 12 -12.51 0.50 -1.03
CA PHE A 12 -13.67 0.26 -0.14
C PHE A 12 -13.65 1.08 1.16
N GLY A 13 -12.50 1.59 1.58
CA GLY A 13 -12.39 2.49 2.73
C GLY A 13 -13.01 3.85 2.51
N ARG A 14 -13.11 4.30 1.25
CA ARG A 14 -13.74 5.59 0.87
C ARG A 14 -15.11 5.41 0.23
N SER A 15 -15.29 4.36 -0.56
CA SER A 15 -16.52 4.12 -1.31
C SER A 15 -16.67 2.65 -1.64
N LEU A 16 -17.87 2.11 -1.43
CA LEU A 16 -18.25 0.76 -1.85
C LEU A 16 -18.77 0.72 -3.31
N GLY A 17 -18.29 1.62 -4.16
CA GLY A 17 -18.74 1.77 -5.54
C GLY A 17 -18.35 0.58 -6.44
N GLU A 18 -17.62 0.86 -7.51
CA GLU A 18 -17.38 -0.13 -8.58
C GLU A 18 -16.40 -1.25 -8.26
N LEU A 19 -15.74 -1.21 -7.09
CA LEU A 19 -14.78 -2.23 -6.61
C LEU A 19 -13.67 -2.58 -7.63
N ARG A 20 -13.24 -1.61 -8.44
CA ARG A 20 -12.23 -1.83 -9.49
C ARG A 20 -10.88 -2.20 -8.90
N ILE A 21 -10.50 -1.52 -7.81
CA ILE A 21 -9.24 -1.77 -7.06
C ILE A 21 -9.27 -3.19 -6.49
N GLU A 22 -10.35 -3.54 -5.81
CA GLU A 22 -10.53 -4.83 -5.14
C GLU A 22 -10.52 -5.99 -6.15
N ARG A 23 -11.24 -5.83 -7.26
CA ARG A 23 -11.22 -6.81 -8.37
C ARG A 23 -9.84 -6.99 -8.96
N TYR A 24 -9.12 -5.89 -9.19
CA TYR A 24 -7.76 -5.97 -9.70
C TYR A 24 -6.87 -6.80 -8.78
N ILE A 25 -6.92 -6.55 -7.46
CA ILE A 25 -6.11 -7.25 -6.46
C ILE A 25 -6.44 -8.76 -6.46
N VAL A 26 -7.73 -9.11 -6.36
CA VAL A 26 -8.18 -10.51 -6.35
C VAL A 26 -7.73 -11.25 -7.60
N ASN A 27 -7.78 -10.61 -8.77
CA ASN A 27 -7.40 -11.19 -10.05
C ASN A 27 -5.89 -11.41 -10.22
N GLN A 28 -5.03 -10.91 -9.31
CA GLN A 28 -3.59 -11.19 -9.36
C GLN A 28 -3.22 -12.56 -8.78
N SER A 29 -4.12 -13.17 -8.01
CA SER A 29 -3.91 -14.52 -7.50
C SER A 29 -4.12 -15.59 -8.58
N LYS A 30 -3.35 -16.67 -8.48
CA LYS A 30 -3.55 -17.87 -9.33
C LYS A 30 -4.71 -18.74 -8.85
N SER A 31 -5.15 -18.56 -7.60
CA SER A 31 -6.30 -19.26 -7.04
C SER A 31 -7.59 -18.73 -7.65
N LYS A 32 -8.54 -19.62 -7.96
CA LYS A 32 -9.89 -19.24 -8.43
C LYS A 32 -10.73 -18.59 -7.34
N ASN A 33 -10.41 -18.86 -6.09
CA ASN A 33 -11.09 -18.34 -4.90
C ASN A 33 -10.04 -18.01 -3.82
N PRO A 34 -9.24 -16.93 -4.01
CA PRO A 34 -8.11 -16.65 -3.14
C PRO A 34 -8.55 -16.29 -1.73
N LYS A 35 -7.78 -16.73 -0.74
CA LYS A 35 -7.89 -16.27 0.64
C LYS A 35 -7.24 -14.89 0.74
N ILE A 36 -7.99 -13.93 1.22
CA ILE A 36 -7.49 -12.56 1.44
C ILE A 36 -7.66 -12.15 2.90
N CYS A 37 -6.58 -11.69 3.51
CA CYS A 37 -6.59 -11.20 4.89
C CYS A 37 -6.45 -9.69 4.92
N PHE A 38 -7.39 -9.02 5.59
CA PHE A 38 -7.36 -7.59 5.86
C PHE A 38 -6.65 -7.30 7.19
N ILE A 39 -5.76 -6.31 7.19
CA ILE A 39 -5.07 -5.84 8.38
C ILE A 39 -5.43 -4.36 8.61
N PRO A 40 -6.41 -4.06 9.48
CA PRO A 40 -6.93 -2.70 9.72
C PRO A 40 -6.17 -1.92 10.79
N THR A 41 -5.00 -2.39 11.24
CA THR A 41 -4.27 -1.84 12.40
C THR A 41 -4.06 -0.33 12.34
N ALA A 42 -3.87 0.24 11.14
CA ALA A 42 -3.65 1.68 10.95
C ALA A 42 -4.84 2.55 11.42
N THR A 43 -6.04 1.99 11.54
CA THR A 43 -7.24 2.65 12.08
C THR A 43 -7.58 2.20 13.51
N GLY A 44 -6.70 1.44 14.17
CA GLY A 44 -6.99 0.84 15.48
C GLY A 44 -8.06 -0.24 15.41
N ASP A 45 -8.06 -1.03 14.35
CA ASP A 45 -9.03 -2.10 14.09
C ASP A 45 -10.49 -1.60 14.03
N ASP A 46 -10.72 -0.47 13.34
CA ASP A 46 -12.04 0.14 13.21
C ASP A 46 -13.06 -0.84 12.63
N ASN A 47 -14.15 -1.07 13.36
CA ASN A 47 -15.19 -2.02 12.96
C ASN A 47 -15.93 -1.58 11.69
N GLY A 48 -16.08 -0.27 11.44
CA GLY A 48 -16.71 0.24 10.23
C GLY A 48 -15.88 -0.09 8.99
N TYR A 49 -14.56 0.06 9.10
CA TYR A 49 -13.63 -0.29 8.03
C TYR A 49 -13.60 -1.80 7.78
N ILE A 50 -13.58 -2.62 8.84
CA ILE A 50 -13.68 -4.09 8.73
C ILE A 50 -14.99 -4.50 8.05
N ASN A 51 -16.12 -3.90 8.43
CA ASN A 51 -17.42 -4.17 7.81
C ASN A 51 -17.43 -3.80 6.32
N ASN A 52 -16.84 -2.67 5.94
CA ASN A 52 -16.73 -2.26 4.55
C ASN A 52 -15.85 -3.23 3.74
N PHE A 53 -14.75 -3.73 4.34
CA PHE A 53 -13.95 -4.77 3.74
C PHE A 53 -14.78 -6.02 3.42
N TYR A 54 -15.51 -6.57 4.38
CA TYR A 54 -16.36 -7.75 4.15
C TYR A 54 -17.46 -7.47 3.13
N ARG A 55 -18.09 -6.28 3.16
CA ARG A 55 -19.11 -5.91 2.15
C ARG A 55 -18.54 -5.89 0.74
N ALA A 56 -17.32 -5.38 0.57
CA ALA A 56 -16.65 -5.35 -0.72
C ALA A 56 -16.25 -6.76 -1.18
N PHE A 57 -15.48 -7.47 -0.36
CA PHE A 57 -14.84 -8.71 -0.77
C PHE A 57 -15.77 -9.93 -0.77
N ASN A 58 -16.84 -9.96 0.02
CA ASN A 58 -17.88 -11.00 -0.09
C ASN A 58 -18.66 -10.95 -1.41
N SER A 59 -18.61 -9.83 -2.13
CA SER A 59 -19.21 -9.71 -3.47
C SER A 59 -18.27 -10.18 -4.58
N LEU A 60 -17.03 -10.54 -4.24
CA LEU A 60 -16.01 -11.02 -5.15
C LEU A 60 -15.74 -12.52 -4.93
N SER A 61 -15.16 -13.19 -5.94
CA SER A 61 -14.79 -14.61 -5.83
C SER A 61 -13.51 -14.78 -5.01
N CYS A 62 -13.61 -14.60 -3.69
CA CYS A 62 -12.52 -14.78 -2.73
C CYS A 62 -13.04 -15.18 -1.34
N ILE A 63 -12.14 -15.55 -0.43
CA ILE A 63 -12.44 -15.90 0.95
C ILE A 63 -11.83 -14.84 1.86
N PRO A 64 -12.62 -13.83 2.30
CA PRO A 64 -12.11 -12.75 3.13
C PRO A 64 -11.97 -13.16 4.60
N SER A 65 -10.93 -12.64 5.25
CA SER A 65 -10.68 -12.73 6.69
C SER A 65 -10.00 -11.44 7.17
N ASP A 66 -9.95 -11.20 8.48
CA ASP A 66 -9.21 -10.08 9.06
C ASP A 66 -8.38 -10.49 10.27
N ILE A 67 -7.40 -9.65 10.63
CA ILE A 67 -6.65 -9.75 11.86
C ILE A 67 -6.83 -8.47 12.65
N SER A 68 -7.28 -8.62 13.91
CA SER A 68 -7.39 -7.54 14.87
C SER A 68 -6.36 -7.70 15.99
N PHE A 69 -5.68 -6.59 16.37
CA PHE A 69 -4.68 -6.56 17.45
C PHE A 69 -5.22 -6.03 18.77
N PHE A 70 -6.33 -5.28 18.72
CA PHE A 70 -6.97 -4.69 19.91
C PHE A 70 -8.08 -5.57 20.50
N LYS A 71 -8.13 -6.84 20.07
CA LYS A 71 -8.99 -7.92 20.59
C LYS A 71 -8.11 -9.16 20.86
N ARG A 72 -8.75 -10.26 21.31
CA ARG A 72 -8.03 -11.53 21.44
C ARG A 72 -7.54 -12.00 20.07
N THR A 73 -6.22 -12.06 19.89
CA THR A 73 -5.58 -12.38 18.62
C THR A 73 -5.44 -13.89 18.42
N ILE A 74 -5.50 -14.32 17.18
CA ILE A 74 -5.29 -15.70 16.72
C ILE A 74 -3.79 -16.02 16.55
N ASP A 75 -3.45 -17.23 16.15
CA ASP A 75 -2.11 -17.58 15.69
C ASP A 75 -1.78 -16.83 14.40
N LEU A 76 -1.05 -15.71 14.53
CA LEU A 76 -0.72 -14.80 13.45
C LEU A 76 0.05 -15.48 12.32
N LYS A 77 1.08 -16.27 12.70
CA LYS A 77 1.96 -16.89 11.70
C LYS A 77 1.19 -17.90 10.86
N LYS A 78 0.42 -18.76 11.50
CA LYS A 78 -0.40 -19.75 10.80
C LYS A 78 -1.40 -19.05 9.89
N HIS A 79 -2.14 -18.06 10.41
CA HIS A 79 -3.19 -17.38 9.65
C HIS A 79 -2.63 -16.64 8.43
N ILE A 80 -1.54 -15.85 8.59
CA ILE A 80 -0.92 -15.10 7.49
C ILE A 80 -0.35 -16.02 6.41
N LEU A 81 0.33 -17.10 6.81
CA LEU A 81 0.97 -18.00 5.84
C LEU A 81 -0.01 -18.91 5.09
N GLU A 82 -1.26 -18.97 5.50
CA GLU A 82 -2.35 -19.67 4.80
C GLU A 82 -3.10 -18.77 3.80
N GLN A 83 -2.73 -17.48 3.68
CA GLN A 83 -3.38 -16.55 2.74
C GLN A 83 -2.75 -16.58 1.35
N ASP A 84 -3.51 -16.16 0.35
CA ASP A 84 -3.01 -15.85 -0.99
C ASP A 84 -2.68 -14.37 -1.13
N ILE A 85 -3.41 -13.51 -0.41
CA ILE A 85 -3.31 -12.04 -0.49
C ILE A 85 -3.39 -11.45 0.92
N ILE A 86 -2.53 -10.47 1.20
CA ILE A 86 -2.63 -9.58 2.37
C ILE A 86 -3.03 -8.19 1.88
N PHE A 87 -4.09 -7.63 2.47
CA PHE A 87 -4.51 -6.24 2.23
C PHE A 87 -4.35 -5.40 3.50
N VAL A 88 -3.55 -4.34 3.42
CA VAL A 88 -3.33 -3.42 4.54
C VAL A 88 -4.13 -2.14 4.33
N GLY A 89 -4.89 -1.75 5.33
CA GLY A 89 -5.69 -0.53 5.32
C GLY A 89 -4.87 0.75 5.44
N GLY A 90 -5.50 1.88 5.09
CA GLY A 90 -4.97 3.21 5.36
C GLY A 90 -5.17 3.65 6.80
N GLY A 91 -4.52 4.75 7.21
CA GLY A 91 -4.61 5.33 8.55
C GLY A 91 -3.25 5.74 9.10
N ASN A 92 -3.02 5.59 10.41
CA ASN A 92 -1.80 5.99 11.08
C ASN A 92 -0.68 4.95 10.91
N THR A 93 0.27 5.23 10.02
CA THR A 93 1.38 4.32 9.69
C THR A 93 2.30 4.08 10.89
N LYS A 94 2.58 5.11 11.68
CA LYS A 94 3.48 5.00 12.84
C LYS A 94 2.94 4.04 13.90
N SER A 95 1.67 4.21 14.27
CA SER A 95 1.01 3.33 15.23
C SER A 95 0.90 1.90 14.71
N MET A 96 0.56 1.74 13.44
CA MET A 96 0.48 0.44 12.78
C MET A 96 1.81 -0.33 12.86
N LEU A 97 2.91 0.30 12.44
CA LEU A 97 4.23 -0.36 12.45
C LEU A 97 4.74 -0.61 13.86
N ALA A 98 4.43 0.25 14.84
CA ALA A 98 4.78 0.02 16.25
C ALA A 98 4.09 -1.24 16.79
N VAL A 99 2.77 -1.38 16.54
CA VAL A 99 2.01 -2.58 16.91
C VAL A 99 2.58 -3.82 16.21
N TRP A 100 2.83 -3.76 14.91
CA TRP A 100 3.34 -4.90 14.15
C TRP A 100 4.71 -5.38 14.63
N ARG A 101 5.64 -4.46 14.94
CA ARG A 101 6.97 -4.80 15.47
C ARG A 101 6.86 -5.45 16.86
N GLU A 102 5.99 -4.94 17.72
CA GLU A 102 5.76 -5.54 19.06
C GLU A 102 5.19 -6.95 18.97
N TRP A 103 4.30 -7.21 18.00
CA TRP A 103 3.71 -8.52 17.79
C TRP A 103 4.54 -9.46 16.88
N GLY A 104 5.65 -9.00 16.33
CA GLY A 104 6.49 -9.74 15.37
C GLY A 104 5.80 -9.99 14.02
N LEU A 105 4.74 -9.23 13.69
CA LEU A 105 4.03 -9.38 12.43
C LEU A 105 4.88 -8.94 11.24
N ASP A 106 5.75 -7.96 11.40
CA ASP A 106 6.71 -7.49 10.39
C ASP A 106 7.59 -8.64 9.86
N VAL A 107 8.09 -9.50 10.76
CA VAL A 107 8.87 -10.68 10.40
C VAL A 107 8.01 -11.72 9.67
N ILE A 108 6.78 -11.94 10.14
CA ILE A 108 5.83 -12.89 9.52
C ILE A 108 5.44 -12.43 8.12
N LEU A 109 5.18 -11.12 7.93
CA LEU A 109 4.88 -10.54 6.61
C LEU A 109 6.06 -10.65 5.66
N LYS A 110 7.30 -10.48 6.16
CA LYS A 110 8.49 -10.71 5.34
C LYS A 110 8.57 -12.16 4.86
N GLU A 111 8.34 -13.12 5.75
CA GLU A 111 8.29 -14.54 5.38
C GLU A 111 7.19 -14.83 4.35
N ALA A 112 6.00 -14.24 4.53
CA ALA A 112 4.87 -14.37 3.60
C ALA A 112 5.21 -13.82 2.21
N TYR A 113 5.81 -12.63 2.15
CA TYR A 113 6.28 -12.01 0.90
C TYR A 113 7.31 -12.88 0.17
N GLU A 114 8.30 -13.41 0.89
CA GLU A 114 9.31 -14.31 0.30
C GLU A 114 8.71 -15.62 -0.23
N LYS A 115 7.61 -16.09 0.37
CA LYS A 115 6.83 -17.25 -0.13
C LYS A 115 5.93 -16.92 -1.32
N GLY A 116 5.82 -15.65 -1.73
CA GLY A 116 5.04 -15.22 -2.87
C GLY A 116 3.56 -14.94 -2.57
N ILE A 117 3.19 -14.78 -1.29
CA ILE A 117 1.88 -14.22 -0.92
C ILE A 117 1.86 -12.77 -1.39
N ILE A 118 0.78 -12.36 -2.04
CA ILE A 118 0.64 -11.02 -2.62
C ILE A 118 0.44 -10.01 -1.49
N MET A 119 1.33 -9.01 -1.41
CA MET A 119 1.16 -7.88 -0.51
C MET A 119 0.39 -6.77 -1.24
N SER A 120 -0.58 -6.18 -0.59
CA SER A 120 -1.32 -5.03 -1.13
C SER A 120 -1.71 -4.07 -0.02
N GLY A 121 -2.07 -2.85 -0.38
CA GLY A 121 -2.60 -1.90 0.59
C GLY A 121 -2.68 -0.49 0.07
N VAL A 122 -3.44 0.34 0.79
CA VAL A 122 -3.76 1.71 0.43
C VAL A 122 -3.19 2.69 1.46
N SER A 123 -2.63 3.84 0.99
CA SER A 123 -2.13 4.90 1.88
C SER A 123 -1.05 4.38 2.84
N ALA A 124 -1.30 4.30 4.15
CA ALA A 124 -0.40 3.66 5.11
C ALA A 124 -0.01 2.24 4.67
N GLY A 125 -0.97 1.47 4.15
CA GLY A 125 -0.76 0.13 3.60
C GLY A 125 -0.03 0.10 2.26
N ALA A 126 0.09 1.23 1.57
CA ALA A 126 0.91 1.34 0.36
C ALA A 126 2.38 1.57 0.71
N ILE A 127 2.63 2.52 1.63
CA ILE A 127 3.99 2.95 1.97
C ILE A 127 4.73 1.97 2.87
N CYS A 128 4.03 1.19 3.68
CA CYS A 128 4.62 0.31 4.68
C CYS A 128 5.60 -0.72 4.09
N TRP A 129 5.49 -1.04 2.81
CA TRP A 129 6.35 -2.00 2.12
C TRP A 129 7.72 -1.44 1.70
N PHE A 130 7.85 -0.13 1.57
CA PHE A 130 9.09 0.53 1.16
C PHE A 130 10.10 0.66 2.32
N GLU A 131 11.34 1.08 2.00
CA GLU A 131 12.30 1.47 3.04
C GLU A 131 11.79 2.67 3.81
N GLN A 132 11.23 3.66 3.09
CA GLN A 132 10.71 4.89 3.67
C GLN A 132 9.34 5.25 3.10
N GLY A 133 8.52 5.89 3.92
CA GLY A 133 7.22 6.42 3.53
C GLY A 133 7.06 7.88 3.94
N ILE A 134 6.38 8.67 3.10
CA ILE A 134 5.99 10.04 3.45
C ILE A 134 4.60 9.99 4.08
N THR A 135 4.48 10.47 5.31
CA THR A 135 3.29 10.32 6.15
C THR A 135 3.12 11.51 7.10
N ASP A 136 1.89 11.75 7.52
CA ASP A 136 1.45 12.74 8.51
C ASP A 136 1.04 12.09 9.85
N SER A 137 1.51 10.87 10.11
CA SER A 137 1.01 10.02 11.21
C SER A 137 1.13 10.60 12.62
N TRP A 138 2.03 11.55 12.87
CA TRP A 138 2.28 12.06 14.24
C TRP A 138 2.47 13.57 14.36
N SER A 139 2.29 14.32 13.29
CA SER A 139 2.37 15.78 13.30
C SER A 139 1.35 16.36 12.33
N HIS A 140 1.16 17.67 12.36
CA HIS A 140 0.35 18.37 11.36
C HIS A 140 1.04 18.46 10.01
N ASP A 141 2.37 18.18 9.98
CA ASP A 141 3.21 18.23 8.79
C ASP A 141 3.58 16.84 8.32
N LEU A 142 3.88 16.72 7.03
CA LEU A 142 4.42 15.51 6.45
C LEU A 142 5.83 15.23 6.99
N ALA A 143 6.16 13.96 7.17
CA ALA A 143 7.49 13.51 7.57
C ALA A 143 7.90 12.25 6.81
N ILE A 144 9.21 12.00 6.73
CA ILE A 144 9.78 10.76 6.23
C ILE A 144 9.87 9.78 7.40
N MET A 145 9.45 8.54 7.18
CA MET A 145 9.46 7.50 8.19
C MET A 145 10.00 6.19 7.64
N ASP A 146 10.87 5.52 8.41
CA ASP A 146 11.34 4.18 8.08
C ASP A 146 10.22 3.16 8.22
N CYS A 147 10.04 2.35 7.18
CA CYS A 147 9.00 1.34 7.06
C CYS A 147 9.58 -0.09 7.11
N LEU A 148 9.05 -1.05 6.35
CA LEU A 148 9.44 -2.46 6.41
C LEU A 148 10.61 -2.83 5.49
N GLY A 149 10.92 -2.02 4.48
CA GLY A 149 12.05 -2.23 3.58
C GLY A 149 11.94 -3.46 2.66
N PHE A 150 10.72 -3.85 2.24
CA PHE A 150 10.56 -4.91 1.25
C PHE A 150 10.93 -4.41 -0.16
N VAL A 151 10.74 -3.12 -0.38
CA VAL A 151 11.08 -2.38 -1.60
C VAL A 151 12.02 -1.23 -1.24
N LYS A 152 13.05 -1.02 -2.03
CA LYS A 152 14.01 0.08 -1.84
C LYS A 152 13.38 1.44 -2.17
N GLY A 153 13.86 2.47 -1.46
CA GLY A 153 13.52 3.87 -1.70
C GLY A 153 12.30 4.35 -0.92
N THR A 154 11.88 5.57 -1.24
CA THR A 154 10.81 6.31 -0.55
C THR A 154 9.52 6.26 -1.36
N CYS A 155 8.36 6.12 -0.68
CA CYS A 155 7.03 6.17 -1.31
C CYS A 155 6.17 7.29 -0.73
N CYS A 156 5.44 7.99 -1.61
CA CYS A 156 4.46 9.03 -1.27
C CYS A 156 3.09 8.69 -1.89
N PRO A 157 2.05 8.38 -1.07
CA PRO A 157 0.68 8.20 -1.55
C PRO A 157 -0.04 9.54 -1.66
N HIS A 158 -1.28 9.57 -2.15
CA HIS A 158 -2.14 10.77 -2.26
C HIS A 158 -1.50 11.94 -3.00
N TYR A 159 -0.68 11.65 -4.01
CA TYR A 159 0.22 12.62 -4.61
C TYR A 159 -0.49 13.77 -5.33
N ASP A 160 -1.73 13.54 -5.79
CA ASP A 160 -2.64 14.52 -6.39
C ASP A 160 -3.73 15.02 -5.44
N GLU A 161 -4.07 14.21 -4.41
CA GLU A 161 -5.22 14.47 -3.54
C GLU A 161 -4.89 15.46 -2.41
N GLU A 162 -3.63 15.50 -1.95
CA GLU A 162 -3.18 16.33 -0.83
C GLU A 162 -2.17 17.37 -1.31
N PRO A 163 -2.49 18.68 -1.26
CA PRO A 163 -1.72 19.74 -1.93
C PRO A 163 -0.30 19.93 -1.40
N ASN A 164 0.00 19.47 -0.19
CA ASN A 164 1.33 19.55 0.43
C ASN A 164 2.26 18.38 0.06
N ARG A 165 1.79 17.30 -0.58
CA ARG A 165 2.63 16.15 -0.95
C ARG A 165 3.71 16.51 -1.97
N ARG A 166 3.35 17.13 -3.09
CA ARG A 166 4.31 17.56 -4.13
C ARG A 166 5.36 18.54 -3.61
N PRO A 167 5.00 19.62 -2.89
CA PRO A 167 5.97 20.52 -2.29
C PRO A 167 6.91 19.82 -1.30
N PHE A 168 6.39 18.91 -0.48
CA PHE A 168 7.21 18.17 0.49
C PHE A 168 8.24 17.28 -0.19
N VAL A 169 7.83 16.48 -1.19
CA VAL A 169 8.75 15.63 -1.98
C VAL A 169 9.83 16.47 -2.63
N SER A 170 9.46 17.60 -3.25
CA SER A 170 10.40 18.53 -3.87
C SER A 170 11.42 19.08 -2.85
N HIS A 171 10.95 19.49 -1.68
CA HIS A 171 11.81 19.98 -0.59
C HIS A 171 12.76 18.88 -0.09
N ALA A 172 12.26 17.68 0.14
CA ALA A 172 13.03 16.54 0.63
C ALA A 172 14.16 16.15 -0.35
N LEU A 173 13.89 16.15 -1.66
CA LEU A 173 14.89 15.90 -2.71
C LEU A 173 15.97 17.00 -2.76
N LYS A 174 15.56 18.29 -2.74
CA LYS A 174 16.49 19.43 -2.78
C LYS A 174 17.41 19.47 -1.57
N ASN A 175 16.91 19.06 -0.40
CA ASN A 175 17.71 18.97 0.83
C ASN A 175 18.46 17.64 0.98
N LYS A 176 18.38 16.74 0.00
CA LYS A 176 19.04 15.42 0.01
C LYS A 176 18.61 14.54 1.19
N ASN A 177 17.38 14.71 1.67
CA ASN A 177 16.78 13.84 2.69
C ASN A 177 16.33 12.50 2.10
N ILE A 178 16.06 12.48 0.79
CA ILE A 178 15.76 11.31 -0.04
C ILE A 178 16.47 11.46 -1.39
N ASP A 179 16.81 10.34 -2.03
CA ASP A 179 17.45 10.33 -3.36
C ASP A 179 16.41 10.31 -4.49
N SER A 180 15.29 9.65 -4.25
CA SER A 180 14.15 9.56 -5.17
C SER A 180 12.87 9.28 -4.39
N CYS A 181 11.71 9.52 -5.01
CA CYS A 181 10.43 9.18 -4.43
C CYS A 181 9.51 8.55 -5.48
N ILE A 182 9.00 7.35 -5.18
CA ILE A 182 7.86 6.78 -5.89
C ILE A 182 6.60 7.47 -5.38
N SER A 183 5.96 8.26 -6.23
CA SER A 183 4.77 9.05 -5.87
C SER A 183 3.55 8.50 -6.60
N ILE A 184 2.50 8.14 -5.85
CA ILE A 184 1.33 7.44 -6.37
C ILE A 184 0.10 8.30 -6.15
N GLU A 185 -0.61 8.64 -7.23
CA GLU A 185 -1.85 9.40 -7.19
C GLU A 185 -3.02 8.57 -6.62
N GLY A 186 -4.06 9.25 -6.15
CA GLY A 186 -5.30 8.61 -5.75
C GLY A 186 -5.92 7.83 -6.90
N PHE A 187 -6.59 6.71 -6.60
CA PHE A 187 -7.15 5.81 -7.62
C PHE A 187 -6.14 5.30 -8.66
N ASN A 188 -4.86 5.28 -8.29
CA ASN A 188 -3.80 4.59 -9.03
C ASN A 188 -3.11 3.58 -8.11
N ALA A 189 -2.60 2.50 -8.67
CA ALA A 189 -1.74 1.56 -7.99
C ALA A 189 -0.46 1.33 -8.76
N LEU A 190 0.66 1.32 -8.04
CA LEU A 190 1.91 0.77 -8.54
C LEU A 190 1.99 -0.71 -8.20
N HIS A 191 2.02 -1.56 -9.21
CA HIS A 191 2.18 -2.99 -9.05
C HIS A 191 3.65 -3.36 -9.31
N LEU A 192 4.31 -3.79 -8.23
CA LEU A 192 5.71 -4.20 -8.25
C LEU A 192 5.80 -5.73 -8.34
N VAL A 193 6.75 -6.21 -9.11
CA VAL A 193 7.07 -7.63 -9.25
C VAL A 193 8.55 -7.84 -8.96
N ASP A 194 8.85 -8.75 -8.05
CA ASP A 194 10.22 -9.06 -7.58
C ASP A 194 11.00 -7.80 -7.16
N GLY A 195 10.29 -6.86 -6.49
CA GLY A 195 10.83 -5.61 -5.95
C GLY A 195 10.96 -4.45 -6.94
N SER A 196 10.56 -4.64 -8.21
CA SER A 196 10.65 -3.62 -9.26
C SER A 196 9.27 -3.21 -9.77
N PRO A 197 9.02 -1.91 -10.06
CA PRO A 197 7.80 -1.43 -10.70
C PRO A 197 7.58 -2.13 -12.05
N LYS A 198 6.36 -2.62 -12.30
CA LYS A 198 6.01 -3.32 -13.53
C LYS A 198 4.75 -2.77 -14.22
N TYR A 199 3.75 -2.38 -13.42
CA TYR A 199 2.50 -1.83 -13.95
C TYR A 199 2.10 -0.59 -13.17
N SER A 200 1.66 0.47 -13.88
CA SER A 200 0.87 1.56 -13.33
C SER A 200 -0.59 1.30 -13.69
N VAL A 201 -1.44 1.15 -12.67
CA VAL A 201 -2.83 0.73 -12.82
C VAL A 201 -3.77 1.87 -12.46
N ALA A 202 -4.40 2.47 -13.45
CA ALA A 202 -5.35 3.56 -13.28
C ALA A 202 -6.78 3.03 -13.13
N PHE A 203 -7.43 3.36 -12.04
CA PHE A 203 -8.83 3.04 -11.75
C PHE A 203 -9.78 4.21 -12.05
N LYS A 204 -9.21 5.38 -12.34
CA LYS A 204 -9.88 6.55 -12.93
C LYS A 204 -9.07 7.08 -14.10
N GLU A 205 -9.70 7.86 -14.96
CA GLU A 205 -8.99 8.51 -16.06
C GLU A 205 -7.92 9.47 -15.53
N SER A 206 -6.76 9.45 -16.15
CA SER A 206 -5.60 10.33 -15.90
C SER A 206 -4.78 10.15 -14.63
N ASN A 207 -5.11 9.26 -13.69
CA ASN A 207 -4.24 9.03 -12.51
C ASN A 207 -3.03 8.16 -12.87
N ASP A 208 -1.87 8.48 -12.27
CA ASP A 208 -0.61 7.82 -12.59
C ASP A 208 0.31 7.65 -11.36
N SER A 209 1.44 6.99 -11.59
CA SER A 209 2.56 6.87 -10.65
C SER A 209 3.81 7.48 -11.25
N TYR A 210 4.61 8.13 -10.42
CA TYR A 210 5.79 8.88 -10.84
C TYR A 210 7.04 8.43 -10.09
N ASN A 211 8.17 8.41 -10.80
CA ASN A 211 9.48 8.44 -10.16
C ASN A 211 9.93 9.90 -10.09
N VAL A 212 9.96 10.46 -8.88
CA VAL A 212 10.32 11.86 -8.65
C VAL A 212 11.77 11.91 -8.19
N VAL A 213 12.58 12.64 -8.95
CA VAL A 213 14.04 12.73 -8.75
C VAL A 213 14.55 14.16 -8.92
N LEU A 214 15.74 14.43 -8.41
CA LEU A 214 16.43 15.69 -8.68
C LEU A 214 17.37 15.52 -9.90
N LYS A 215 17.10 16.23 -11.00
CA LYS A 215 17.94 16.26 -12.21
C LYS A 215 18.49 17.66 -12.41
N ASN A 216 19.81 17.81 -12.42
CA ASN A 216 20.48 19.11 -12.64
C ASN A 216 19.98 20.25 -11.72
N GLY A 217 19.61 19.93 -10.48
CA GLY A 217 19.11 20.90 -9.50
C GLY A 217 17.60 21.18 -9.59
N GLU A 218 16.91 20.62 -10.57
CA GLU A 218 15.46 20.73 -10.72
C GLU A 218 14.76 19.40 -10.43
N VAL A 219 13.54 19.47 -9.88
CA VAL A 219 12.73 18.28 -9.60
C VAL A 219 12.05 17.84 -10.89
N SER A 220 12.27 16.59 -11.27
CA SER A 220 11.62 15.93 -12.41
C SER A 220 10.62 14.91 -11.90
N GLU A 221 9.38 14.96 -12.37
CA GLU A 221 8.34 13.97 -12.14
C GLU A 221 8.19 13.12 -13.41
N ASP A 222 8.95 12.05 -13.47
CA ASP A 222 8.90 11.16 -14.64
C ASP A 222 7.80 10.12 -14.39
N GLN A 223 6.82 10.00 -15.28
CA GLN A 223 5.96 8.82 -15.30
C GLN A 223 6.87 7.60 -15.37
N ILE A 224 6.57 6.58 -14.57
CA ILE A 224 7.48 5.44 -14.49
C ILE A 224 7.50 4.74 -15.85
N ASP A 225 8.59 4.98 -16.62
CA ASP A 225 8.77 4.49 -17.99
C ASP A 225 8.85 2.96 -18.06
N GLY A 226 8.38 2.42 -19.16
CA GLY A 226 8.40 0.97 -19.43
C GLY A 226 7.32 0.17 -18.70
N LEU A 227 6.48 0.83 -17.92
CA LEU A 227 5.34 0.18 -17.29
C LEU A 227 4.18 0.00 -18.28
N MET A 228 3.58 -1.18 -18.24
CA MET A 228 2.29 -1.39 -18.89
C MET A 228 1.23 -0.59 -18.12
N LYS A 229 0.60 0.38 -18.80
CA LYS A 229 -0.54 1.13 -18.24
C LYS A 229 -1.79 0.28 -18.41
N ILE A 230 -2.39 -0.10 -17.29
CA ILE A 230 -3.64 -0.85 -17.26
C ILE A 230 -4.74 0.13 -16.83
N LYS A 231 -5.75 0.31 -17.69
CA LYS A 231 -7.00 0.97 -17.32
C LYS A 231 -8.02 -0.10 -16.95
N VAL A 232 -8.62 0.01 -15.77
CA VAL A 232 -9.57 -0.95 -15.22
C VAL A 232 -10.94 -0.30 -15.03
#